data_78c16c93f8d95918b826e1321f44ab43
#
_entry.id   78c16c93f8d95918b826e1321f44ab43
#
_cell.length_a   1.000
_cell.length_b   1.000
_cell.length_c   1.000
_cell.angle_alpha   90.00
_cell.angle_beta   90.00
_cell.angle_gamma   90.00
#
_symmetry.space_group_name_H-M   'P 1'
#
loop_
_entity.id
_entity.type
_entity.pdbx_description
1 polymer ?
#
loop_
_entity_poly.entity_id
_entity_poly.type
_entity_poly.pdbx_seq_one_letter_code
_entity_poly.pdbx_strand_id
1 'polypeptide(L)'
;MIDLHTHSQVSDGTDSPSMLINKAMAAGITTLALTDHDTIAGWDEAQRALRPGMDLVLGAEISCQTEDGVSVHMLGLLFNPEYAPLMEVLESTRDNRIGRMEKIIARMQAAGIEIQMSDVLAQLSDGATLGRPHLADALIAKGIVRDREEAFSDLLHNNSAHYVSHYSPTPEKVISLIKEAGGVAVIAHPYATLRGKIVKPTSFQSLVEAGLDGIEVSHRDQSVEERELLMAIVHEYGLIFTGASDYHGEGKLNQLAEFTTQPAEWEKLEARADQRRVIRK
;
A
#
# COMPACT_ATOMS: atom_id res chain seq x y z
N MET A 1 -3.52 15.13 13.66
CA MET A 1 -3.54 13.67 13.49
C MET A 1 -2.55 13.29 12.41
N ILE A 2 -1.93 12.12 12.49
CA ILE A 2 -0.87 11.65 11.59
C ILE A 2 -1.33 10.35 10.92
N ASP A 3 -1.50 10.37 9.59
CA ASP A 3 -1.92 9.21 8.79
C ASP A 3 -0.85 8.90 7.75
N LEU A 4 -0.15 7.77 7.94
CA LEU A 4 1.05 7.43 7.19
C LEU A 4 0.82 6.42 6.05
N HIS A 5 -0.45 6.11 5.73
CA HIS A 5 -0.79 5.14 4.69
C HIS A 5 -2.09 5.53 3.99
N THR A 6 -1.97 6.15 2.82
CA THR A 6 -3.11 6.57 2.00
C THR A 6 -2.82 6.43 0.51
N HIS A 7 -3.87 6.19 -0.26
CA HIS A 7 -3.82 5.96 -1.70
C HIS A 7 -4.62 6.98 -2.49
N SER A 8 -4.12 7.31 -3.66
CA SER A 8 -4.80 8.14 -4.64
C SER A 8 -5.20 7.34 -5.89
N GLN A 9 -5.87 8.00 -6.83
CA GLN A 9 -6.20 7.41 -8.13
C GLN A 9 -4.97 7.09 -9.00
N VAL A 10 -3.77 7.43 -8.56
CA VAL A 10 -2.51 7.09 -9.23
C VAL A 10 -2.15 5.61 -8.98
N SER A 11 -2.80 4.98 -8.00
CA SER A 11 -2.83 3.52 -7.84
C SER A 11 -4.28 3.02 -7.90
N ASP A 12 -4.88 2.71 -6.78
CA ASP A 12 -6.20 2.07 -6.69
C ASP A 12 -7.18 2.79 -5.75
N GLY A 13 -6.82 4.00 -5.32
CA GLY A 13 -7.73 4.94 -4.69
C GLY A 13 -8.65 5.63 -5.71
N THR A 14 -9.67 6.32 -5.25
CA THR A 14 -10.64 7.02 -6.11
C THR A 14 -10.45 8.54 -6.14
N ASP A 15 -9.67 9.10 -5.23
CA ASP A 15 -9.40 10.53 -5.17
C ASP A 15 -8.10 10.88 -5.89
N SER A 16 -8.07 12.01 -6.61
CA SER A 16 -6.80 12.52 -7.10
C SER A 16 -5.88 12.91 -5.92
N PRO A 17 -4.55 12.95 -6.11
CA PRO A 17 -3.64 13.40 -5.05
C PRO A 17 -4.05 14.74 -4.44
N SER A 18 -4.52 15.68 -5.25
CA SER A 18 -4.99 16.99 -4.77
C SER A 18 -6.30 16.90 -3.98
N MET A 19 -7.23 16.03 -4.38
CA MET A 19 -8.46 15.80 -3.63
C MET A 19 -8.16 15.11 -2.29
N LEU A 20 -7.26 14.14 -2.26
CA LEU A 20 -6.81 13.46 -1.05
C LEU A 20 -6.24 14.48 -0.03
N ILE A 21 -5.34 15.37 -0.46
CA ILE A 21 -4.80 16.45 0.41
C ILE A 21 -5.94 17.30 0.99
N ASN A 22 -6.89 17.73 0.17
CA ASN A 22 -7.99 18.58 0.64
C ASN A 22 -8.92 17.83 1.62
N LYS A 23 -9.24 16.58 1.35
CA LYS A 23 -10.05 15.74 2.26
C LYS A 23 -9.33 15.46 3.58
N ALA A 24 -8.02 15.18 3.54
CA ALA A 24 -7.20 14.96 4.72
C ALA A 24 -7.16 16.20 5.63
N MET A 25 -7.00 17.38 5.04
CA MET A 25 -7.08 18.64 5.80
C MET A 25 -8.46 18.84 6.44
N ALA A 26 -9.53 18.57 5.70
CA ALA A 26 -10.89 18.67 6.22
C ALA A 26 -11.16 17.66 7.35
N ALA A 27 -10.50 16.50 7.32
CA ALA A 27 -10.53 15.50 8.39
C ALA A 27 -9.64 15.88 9.60
N GLY A 28 -8.90 16.98 9.55
CA GLY A 28 -8.02 17.44 10.62
C GLY A 28 -6.68 16.71 10.70
N ILE A 29 -6.25 16.06 9.61
CA ILE A 29 -4.92 15.46 9.51
C ILE A 29 -3.89 16.58 9.35
N THR A 30 -2.83 16.52 10.15
CA THR A 30 -1.72 17.47 10.15
C THR A 30 -0.47 16.91 9.49
N THR A 31 -0.35 15.59 9.39
CA THR A 31 0.72 14.91 8.67
C THR A 31 0.10 13.75 7.88
N LEU A 32 0.25 13.77 6.56
CA LEU A 32 -0.27 12.75 5.65
C LEU A 32 0.87 12.12 4.85
N ALA A 33 0.90 10.80 4.73
CA ALA A 33 1.73 10.15 3.73
C ALA A 33 0.90 9.77 2.49
N LEU A 34 1.41 10.10 1.30
CA LEU A 34 0.94 9.54 0.04
C LEU A 34 1.81 8.33 -0.31
N THR A 35 1.20 7.16 -0.35
CA THR A 35 1.87 5.85 -0.46
C THR A 35 1.26 4.96 -1.54
N ASP A 36 1.00 5.51 -2.72
CA ASP A 36 0.43 4.78 -3.85
C ASP A 36 1.20 3.49 -4.17
N HIS A 37 0.49 2.44 -4.59
CA HIS A 37 1.08 1.14 -4.88
C HIS A 37 2.12 1.19 -6.01
N ASP A 38 3.36 0.82 -5.69
CA ASP A 38 4.50 0.65 -6.61
C ASP A 38 4.78 1.87 -7.50
N THR A 39 4.40 3.09 -7.06
CA THR A 39 4.58 4.32 -7.85
C THR A 39 4.78 5.56 -6.98
N ILE A 40 5.45 6.55 -7.56
CA ILE A 40 5.62 7.89 -6.98
C ILE A 40 4.98 8.99 -7.84
N ALA A 41 4.22 8.61 -8.87
CA ALA A 41 3.71 9.55 -9.88
C ALA A 41 2.74 10.60 -9.33
N GLY A 42 2.11 10.33 -8.18
CA GLY A 42 1.22 11.28 -7.49
C GLY A 42 1.93 12.37 -6.68
N TRP A 43 3.23 12.26 -6.44
CA TRP A 43 3.97 13.14 -5.53
C TRP A 43 3.92 14.62 -5.91
N ASP A 44 4.16 14.93 -7.18
CA ASP A 44 4.19 16.32 -7.66
C ASP A 44 2.83 17.01 -7.54
N GLU A 45 1.75 16.30 -7.80
CA GLU A 45 0.39 16.83 -7.65
C GLU A 45 0.07 17.09 -6.19
N ALA A 46 0.36 16.11 -5.30
CA ALA A 46 0.17 16.26 -3.86
C ALA A 46 0.96 17.44 -3.29
N GLN A 47 2.24 17.59 -3.69
CA GLN A 47 3.09 18.71 -3.28
C GLN A 47 2.51 20.08 -3.68
N ARG A 48 1.99 20.18 -4.91
CA ARG A 48 1.36 21.42 -5.39
C ARG A 48 0.08 21.75 -4.63
N ALA A 49 -0.68 20.72 -4.26
CA ALA A 49 -1.94 20.86 -3.52
C ALA A 49 -1.75 21.18 -2.03
N LEU A 50 -0.58 20.89 -1.47
CA LEU A 50 -0.29 21.08 -0.05
C LEU A 50 -0.58 22.52 0.41
N ARG A 51 -1.17 22.69 1.59
CA ARG A 51 -1.56 23.96 2.20
C ARG A 51 -0.84 24.17 3.52
N PRO A 52 -0.72 25.41 4.00
CA PRO A 52 -0.19 25.70 5.34
C PRO A 52 -0.95 24.95 6.43
N GLY A 53 -0.20 24.41 7.39
CA GLY A 53 -0.74 23.64 8.52
C GLY A 53 -0.87 22.14 8.27
N MET A 54 -0.40 21.64 7.13
CA MET A 54 -0.29 20.22 6.82
C MET A 54 1.11 19.87 6.35
N ASP A 55 1.65 18.81 6.88
CA ASP A 55 2.91 18.19 6.47
C ASP A 55 2.63 17.04 5.49
N LEU A 56 3.43 16.91 4.45
CA LEU A 56 3.34 15.82 3.47
C LEU A 56 4.58 14.92 3.55
N VAL A 57 4.34 13.64 3.79
CA VAL A 57 5.32 12.57 3.72
C VAL A 57 5.19 11.89 2.36
N LEU A 58 6.27 11.88 1.60
CA LEU A 58 6.30 11.20 0.30
C LEU A 58 6.81 9.78 0.48
N GLY A 59 6.04 8.82 -0.02
CA GLY A 59 6.30 7.40 0.11
C GLY A 59 5.67 6.58 -1.03
N ALA A 60 5.81 5.27 -0.94
CA ALA A 60 5.12 4.30 -1.77
C ALA A 60 4.84 3.04 -0.96
N GLU A 61 3.71 2.38 -1.23
CA GLU A 61 3.45 1.03 -0.74
C GLU A 61 3.96 0.02 -1.76
N ILE A 62 5.03 -0.67 -1.43
CA ILE A 62 5.78 -1.54 -2.34
C ILE A 62 5.32 -2.98 -2.17
N SER A 63 4.87 -3.60 -3.26
CA SER A 63 4.44 -5.00 -3.26
C SER A 63 5.62 -5.94 -3.13
N CYS A 64 5.53 -6.85 -2.16
CA CYS A 64 6.53 -7.87 -1.87
C CYS A 64 5.88 -9.25 -1.83
N GLN A 65 6.71 -10.29 -1.96
CA GLN A 65 6.29 -11.68 -1.72
C GLN A 65 7.41 -12.43 -0.98
N THR A 66 7.04 -13.07 0.12
CA THR A 66 7.97 -13.96 0.83
C THR A 66 8.28 -15.20 -0.01
N GLU A 67 9.36 -15.92 0.31
CA GLU A 67 9.73 -17.15 -0.39
C GLU A 67 8.65 -18.25 -0.31
N ASP A 68 7.86 -18.29 0.76
CA ASP A 68 6.73 -19.20 0.93
C ASP A 68 5.41 -18.66 0.34
N GLY A 69 5.49 -17.58 -0.44
CA GLY A 69 4.39 -17.06 -1.27
C GLY A 69 3.38 -16.21 -0.52
N VAL A 70 3.72 -15.66 0.65
CA VAL A 70 2.88 -14.67 1.35
C VAL A 70 3.04 -13.31 0.68
N SER A 71 1.93 -12.67 0.31
CA SER A 71 1.91 -11.29 -0.17
C SER A 71 2.13 -10.34 1.01
N VAL A 72 3.10 -9.47 0.90
CA VAL A 72 3.48 -8.47 1.90
C VAL A 72 3.54 -7.11 1.24
N HIS A 73 3.13 -6.08 1.95
CA HIS A 73 3.31 -4.71 1.50
C HIS A 73 4.29 -3.98 2.43
N MET A 74 5.16 -3.18 1.82
CA MET A 74 6.18 -2.42 2.52
C MET A 74 6.01 -0.94 2.23
N LEU A 75 5.71 -0.14 3.26
CA LEU A 75 5.76 1.31 3.13
C LEU A 75 7.21 1.76 3.12
N GLY A 76 7.65 2.28 1.99
CA GLY A 76 8.86 3.07 1.90
C GLY A 76 8.49 4.54 2.07
N LEU A 77 9.00 5.19 3.12
CA LEU A 77 8.73 6.60 3.38
C LEU A 77 10.01 7.41 3.29
N LEU A 78 9.93 8.65 2.79
CA LEU A 78 11.03 9.62 2.77
C LEU A 78 12.30 9.15 2.01
N PHE A 79 12.19 8.18 1.13
CA PHE A 79 13.31 7.70 0.31
C PHE A 79 13.65 8.67 -0.83
N ASN A 80 14.90 8.59 -1.31
CA ASN A 80 15.35 9.36 -2.47
C ASN A 80 14.81 8.76 -3.77
N PRO A 81 13.97 9.48 -4.56
CA PRO A 81 13.44 8.99 -5.82
C PRO A 81 14.49 8.91 -6.95
N GLU A 82 15.69 9.44 -6.75
CA GLU A 82 16.81 9.33 -7.70
C GLU A 82 17.63 8.03 -7.49
N TYR A 83 17.31 7.24 -6.45
CA TYR A 83 17.98 5.97 -6.21
C TYR A 83 17.47 4.91 -7.20
N ALA A 84 18.17 4.77 -8.32
CA ALA A 84 17.75 3.95 -9.46
C ALA A 84 17.37 2.51 -9.09
N PRO A 85 18.09 1.76 -8.22
CA PRO A 85 17.73 0.38 -7.90
C PRO A 85 16.33 0.22 -7.28
N LEU A 86 15.87 1.18 -6.47
CA LEU A 86 14.52 1.16 -5.92
C LEU A 86 13.48 1.49 -7.00
N MET A 87 13.77 2.47 -7.85
CA MET A 87 12.87 2.85 -8.96
C MET A 87 12.69 1.72 -9.97
N GLU A 88 13.74 0.98 -10.30
CA GLU A 88 13.69 -0.20 -11.15
C GLU A 88 12.80 -1.30 -10.57
N VAL A 89 12.84 -1.48 -9.24
CA VAL A 89 11.93 -2.42 -8.55
C VAL A 89 10.48 -1.97 -8.66
N LEU A 90 10.18 -0.69 -8.44
CA LEU A 90 8.82 -0.16 -8.58
C LEU A 90 8.30 -0.37 -10.01
N GLU A 91 9.10 -0.04 -11.02
CA GLU A 91 8.75 -0.18 -12.42
C GLU A 91 8.51 -1.65 -12.80
N SER A 92 9.46 -2.54 -12.48
CA SER A 92 9.34 -3.97 -12.78
C SER A 92 8.13 -4.61 -12.09
N THR A 93 7.79 -4.18 -10.88
CA THR A 93 6.62 -4.66 -10.16
C THR A 93 5.33 -4.22 -10.86
N ARG A 94 5.25 -2.98 -11.34
CA ARG A 94 4.10 -2.50 -12.14
C ARG A 94 3.94 -3.27 -13.45
N ASP A 95 5.04 -3.51 -14.18
CA ASP A 95 5.01 -4.27 -15.44
C ASP A 95 4.51 -5.70 -15.21
N ASN A 96 4.94 -6.35 -14.14
CA ASN A 96 4.46 -7.68 -13.77
C ASN A 96 2.96 -7.71 -13.44
N ARG A 97 2.37 -6.61 -12.97
CA ARG A 97 0.92 -6.52 -12.73
C ARG A 97 0.10 -6.61 -14.00
N ILE A 98 0.61 -6.08 -15.13
CA ILE A 98 -0.06 -6.17 -16.45
C ILE A 98 -0.16 -7.63 -16.88
N GLY A 99 0.96 -8.33 -16.93
CA GLY A 99 0.96 -9.75 -17.31
C GLY A 99 0.18 -10.66 -16.36
N ARG A 100 0.10 -10.29 -15.07
CA ARG A 100 -0.77 -10.96 -14.11
C ARG A 100 -2.24 -10.74 -14.44
N MET A 101 -2.64 -9.51 -14.75
CA MET A 101 -4.02 -9.15 -15.09
C MET A 101 -4.49 -9.90 -16.32
N GLU A 102 -3.67 -9.98 -17.38
CA GLU A 102 -3.97 -10.76 -18.57
C GLU A 102 -4.26 -12.23 -18.24
N LYS A 103 -3.46 -12.85 -17.36
CA LYS A 103 -3.66 -14.23 -16.93
C LYS A 103 -4.94 -14.41 -16.10
N ILE A 104 -5.29 -13.47 -15.25
CA ILE A 104 -6.55 -13.49 -14.47
C ILE A 104 -7.73 -13.41 -15.44
N ILE A 105 -7.72 -12.46 -16.36
CA ILE A 105 -8.77 -12.28 -17.37
C ILE A 105 -8.94 -13.55 -18.20
N ALA A 106 -7.84 -14.15 -18.67
CA ALA A 106 -7.89 -15.40 -19.43
C ALA A 106 -8.54 -16.55 -18.65
N ARG A 107 -8.29 -16.68 -17.34
CA ARG A 107 -8.95 -17.66 -16.47
C ARG A 107 -10.45 -17.37 -16.31
N MET A 108 -10.83 -16.11 -16.16
CA MET A 108 -12.22 -15.70 -16.07
C MET A 108 -12.98 -16.00 -17.38
N GLN A 109 -12.38 -15.68 -18.52
CA GLN A 109 -12.95 -15.99 -19.84
C GLN A 109 -13.14 -17.50 -20.05
N ALA A 110 -12.16 -18.31 -19.65
CA ALA A 110 -12.27 -19.76 -19.69
C ALA A 110 -13.41 -20.31 -18.80
N ALA A 111 -13.80 -19.57 -17.75
CA ALA A 111 -14.93 -19.87 -16.89
C ALA A 111 -16.28 -19.27 -17.40
N GLY A 112 -16.29 -18.64 -18.57
CA GLY A 112 -17.47 -18.05 -19.16
C GLY A 112 -17.81 -16.63 -18.68
N ILE A 113 -16.87 -15.95 -18.00
CA ILE A 113 -17.06 -14.57 -17.55
C ILE A 113 -16.59 -13.63 -18.68
N GLU A 114 -17.51 -12.81 -19.17
CA GLU A 114 -17.24 -11.90 -20.29
C GLU A 114 -16.55 -10.62 -19.83
N ILE A 115 -15.24 -10.67 -19.61
CA ILE A 115 -14.39 -9.53 -19.24
C ILE A 115 -13.17 -9.47 -20.15
N GLN A 116 -12.73 -8.26 -20.50
CA GLN A 116 -11.57 -8.04 -21.37
C GLN A 116 -10.61 -7.03 -20.73
N MET A 117 -9.35 -7.02 -21.17
CA MET A 117 -8.36 -6.06 -20.69
C MET A 117 -8.79 -4.61 -20.96
N SER A 118 -9.44 -4.33 -22.08
CA SER A 118 -10.00 -3.01 -22.39
C SER A 118 -11.03 -2.52 -21.38
N ASP A 119 -11.84 -3.44 -20.81
CA ASP A 119 -12.82 -3.09 -19.78
C ASP A 119 -12.13 -2.63 -18.48
N VAL A 120 -11.00 -3.29 -18.15
CA VAL A 120 -10.19 -2.96 -16.96
C VAL A 120 -9.41 -1.66 -17.17
N LEU A 121 -8.80 -1.47 -18.34
CA LEU A 121 -8.09 -0.24 -18.68
C LEU A 121 -9.00 0.99 -18.71
N ALA A 122 -10.29 0.82 -19.02
CA ALA A 122 -11.28 1.89 -18.97
C ALA A 122 -11.57 2.40 -17.53
N GLN A 123 -11.18 1.62 -16.50
CA GLN A 123 -11.31 2.02 -15.09
C GLN A 123 -10.00 2.65 -14.55
N LEU A 124 -8.93 2.68 -15.34
CA LEU A 124 -7.63 3.14 -14.92
C LEU A 124 -7.45 4.62 -15.27
N SER A 125 -6.99 5.42 -14.32
CA SER A 125 -6.54 6.79 -14.59
C SER A 125 -5.21 6.76 -15.36
N ASP A 126 -4.93 7.80 -16.14
CA ASP A 126 -3.69 7.89 -16.91
C ASP A 126 -2.45 7.73 -16.02
N GLY A 127 -1.61 6.76 -16.34
CA GLY A 127 -0.38 6.47 -15.62
C GLY A 127 -0.55 5.76 -14.27
N ALA A 128 -1.78 5.38 -13.90
CA ALA A 128 -2.04 4.68 -12.63
C ALA A 128 -1.52 3.24 -12.62
N THR A 129 -1.18 2.75 -11.44
CA THR A 129 -0.75 1.37 -11.22
C THR A 129 -1.93 0.41 -11.30
N LEU A 130 -1.89 -0.51 -12.25
CA LEU A 130 -2.93 -1.52 -12.46
C LEU A 130 -3.02 -2.49 -11.26
N GLY A 131 -4.22 -2.69 -10.74
CA GLY A 131 -4.51 -3.59 -9.63
C GLY A 131 -5.81 -4.36 -9.77
N ARG A 132 -6.04 -5.36 -8.92
CA ARG A 132 -7.31 -6.10 -8.87
C ARG A 132 -8.54 -5.21 -8.57
N PRO A 133 -8.43 -4.09 -7.82
CA PRO A 133 -9.56 -3.17 -7.68
C PRO A 133 -10.09 -2.64 -9.02
N HIS A 134 -9.23 -2.34 -9.99
CA HIS A 134 -9.67 -1.92 -11.33
C HIS A 134 -10.40 -3.04 -12.10
N LEU A 135 -10.01 -4.30 -11.87
CA LEU A 135 -10.78 -5.44 -12.39
C LEU A 135 -12.13 -5.57 -11.68
N ALA A 136 -12.20 -5.34 -10.37
CA ALA A 136 -13.47 -5.29 -9.64
C ALA A 136 -14.39 -4.20 -10.22
N ASP A 137 -13.87 -3.00 -10.45
CA ASP A 137 -14.63 -1.90 -11.03
C ASP A 137 -15.12 -2.22 -12.44
N ALA A 138 -14.30 -2.89 -13.26
CA ALA A 138 -14.72 -3.36 -14.58
C ALA A 138 -15.83 -4.42 -14.50
N LEU A 139 -15.76 -5.34 -13.54
CA LEU A 139 -16.82 -6.34 -13.29
C LEU A 139 -18.13 -5.67 -12.83
N ILE A 140 -18.05 -4.63 -11.99
CA ILE A 140 -19.19 -3.82 -11.55
C ILE A 140 -19.79 -3.08 -12.75
N ALA A 141 -18.97 -2.40 -13.54
CA ALA A 141 -19.43 -1.65 -14.72
C ALA A 141 -20.15 -2.54 -15.74
N LYS A 142 -19.79 -3.82 -15.83
CA LYS A 142 -20.45 -4.83 -16.66
C LYS A 142 -21.64 -5.51 -16.00
N GLY A 143 -21.96 -5.19 -14.74
CA GLY A 143 -23.05 -5.80 -13.99
C GLY A 143 -22.83 -7.27 -13.61
N ILE A 144 -21.57 -7.73 -13.61
CA ILE A 144 -21.20 -9.12 -13.24
C ILE A 144 -21.21 -9.29 -11.73
N VAL A 145 -20.81 -8.25 -10.99
CA VAL A 145 -20.89 -8.13 -9.52
C VAL A 145 -21.51 -6.79 -9.14
N ARG A 146 -22.02 -6.67 -7.92
CA ARG A 146 -22.71 -5.45 -7.43
C ARG A 146 -21.75 -4.38 -6.95
N ASP A 147 -20.67 -4.81 -6.27
CA ASP A 147 -19.72 -3.96 -5.60
C ASP A 147 -18.35 -4.66 -5.46
N ARG A 148 -17.34 -3.93 -4.98
CA ARG A 148 -16.01 -4.48 -4.75
C ARG A 148 -16.00 -5.57 -3.69
N GLU A 149 -16.85 -5.51 -2.66
CA GLU A 149 -16.92 -6.52 -1.60
C GLU A 149 -17.32 -7.88 -2.20
N GLU A 150 -18.36 -7.92 -3.01
CA GLU A 150 -18.76 -9.14 -3.73
C GLU A 150 -17.65 -9.65 -4.66
N ALA A 151 -17.00 -8.76 -5.42
CA ALA A 151 -15.89 -9.15 -6.29
C ALA A 151 -14.76 -9.83 -5.53
N PHE A 152 -14.35 -9.28 -4.38
CA PHE A 152 -13.23 -9.81 -3.59
C PHE A 152 -13.60 -11.01 -2.71
N SER A 153 -14.86 -11.17 -2.34
CA SER A 153 -15.32 -12.34 -1.57
C SER A 153 -15.39 -13.62 -2.44
N ASP A 154 -15.57 -13.49 -3.75
CA ASP A 154 -15.74 -14.61 -4.68
C ASP A 154 -14.65 -14.64 -5.77
N LEU A 155 -14.80 -13.82 -6.81
CA LEU A 155 -14.00 -13.93 -8.05
C LEU A 155 -12.54 -13.54 -7.87
N LEU A 156 -12.23 -12.54 -7.04
CA LEU A 156 -10.91 -11.96 -6.85
C LEU A 156 -10.23 -12.37 -5.54
N HIS A 157 -10.86 -13.26 -4.78
CA HIS A 157 -10.27 -13.78 -3.55
C HIS A 157 -8.96 -14.52 -3.82
N ASN A 158 -8.02 -14.48 -2.86
CA ASN A 158 -6.71 -15.13 -3.02
C ASN A 158 -6.78 -16.66 -3.18
N ASN A 159 -7.90 -17.30 -2.79
CA ASN A 159 -8.15 -18.73 -2.98
C ASN A 159 -9.09 -19.01 -4.16
N SER A 160 -9.47 -18.02 -4.97
CA SER A 160 -10.34 -18.24 -6.13
C SER A 160 -9.63 -19.01 -7.24
N ALA A 161 -10.41 -19.68 -8.11
CA ALA A 161 -9.88 -20.37 -9.28
C ALA A 161 -9.20 -19.39 -10.28
N HIS A 162 -9.52 -18.12 -10.20
CA HIS A 162 -8.99 -17.07 -11.07
C HIS A 162 -7.71 -16.44 -10.52
N TYR A 163 -7.36 -16.71 -9.24
CA TYR A 163 -6.17 -16.12 -8.63
C TYR A 163 -4.89 -16.51 -9.37
N VAL A 164 -4.08 -15.52 -9.68
CA VAL A 164 -2.73 -15.67 -10.24
C VAL A 164 -1.76 -15.00 -9.29
N SER A 165 -0.75 -15.72 -8.79
CA SER A 165 0.36 -15.11 -8.09
C SER A 165 1.15 -14.24 -9.06
N HIS A 166 1.75 -13.17 -8.58
CA HIS A 166 2.66 -12.40 -9.40
C HIS A 166 4.05 -12.41 -8.78
N TYR A 167 5.05 -12.23 -9.60
CA TYR A 167 6.41 -12.03 -9.10
C TYR A 167 6.49 -10.65 -8.44
N SER A 168 6.97 -10.63 -7.23
CA SER A 168 7.35 -9.43 -6.49
C SER A 168 8.67 -9.70 -5.80
N PRO A 169 9.48 -8.67 -5.53
CA PRO A 169 10.71 -8.82 -4.76
C PRO A 169 10.42 -9.33 -3.35
N THR A 170 11.43 -9.91 -2.69
CA THR A 170 11.28 -10.27 -1.28
C THR A 170 11.21 -9.04 -0.38
N PRO A 171 10.53 -9.11 0.76
CA PRO A 171 10.46 -7.99 1.71
C PRO A 171 11.85 -7.51 2.14
N GLU A 172 12.78 -8.42 2.42
CA GLU A 172 14.16 -8.10 2.81
C GLU A 172 14.88 -7.27 1.75
N LYS A 173 14.72 -7.65 0.47
CA LYS A 173 15.31 -6.90 -0.65
C LYS A 173 14.76 -5.48 -0.72
N VAL A 174 13.44 -5.33 -0.56
CA VAL A 174 12.78 -4.01 -0.61
C VAL A 174 13.21 -3.15 0.58
N ILE A 175 13.25 -3.71 1.79
CA ILE A 175 13.73 -3.02 2.98
C ILE A 175 15.14 -2.49 2.74
N SER A 176 16.07 -3.35 2.28
CA SER A 176 17.46 -2.92 2.01
C SER A 176 17.50 -1.77 1.00
N LEU A 177 16.73 -1.83 -0.08
CA LEU A 177 16.68 -0.76 -1.09
C LEU A 177 16.11 0.56 -0.55
N ILE A 178 15.06 0.49 0.30
CA ILE A 178 14.52 1.67 0.98
C ILE A 178 15.59 2.31 1.87
N LYS A 179 16.33 1.50 2.63
CA LYS A 179 17.41 1.98 3.50
C LYS A 179 18.57 2.58 2.71
N GLU A 180 19.00 1.93 1.64
CA GLU A 180 20.02 2.43 0.73
C GLU A 180 19.61 3.74 0.04
N ALA A 181 18.29 3.92 -0.22
CA ALA A 181 17.71 5.17 -0.70
C ALA A 181 17.56 6.24 0.40
N GLY A 182 18.03 5.99 1.64
CA GLY A 182 17.95 6.90 2.78
C GLY A 182 16.56 7.06 3.38
N GLY A 183 15.63 6.15 3.06
CA GLY A 183 14.27 6.13 3.56
C GLY A 183 14.08 5.31 4.83
N VAL A 184 12.83 5.19 5.26
CA VAL A 184 12.39 4.33 6.35
C VAL A 184 11.40 3.29 5.87
N ALA A 185 11.54 2.05 6.36
CA ALA A 185 10.76 0.90 5.96
C ALA A 185 9.77 0.49 7.07
N VAL A 186 8.48 0.48 6.76
CA VAL A 186 7.42 0.03 7.68
C VAL A 186 6.63 -1.08 6.99
N ILE A 187 6.49 -2.24 7.62
CA ILE A 187 5.64 -3.30 7.06
C ILE A 187 4.17 -2.93 7.28
N ALA A 188 3.39 -2.91 6.18
CA ALA A 188 1.98 -2.55 6.20
C ALA A 188 1.10 -3.73 6.61
N HIS A 189 0.17 -3.50 7.52
CA HIS A 189 -0.91 -4.42 7.95
C HIS A 189 -0.56 -5.93 7.92
N PRO A 190 0.59 -6.38 8.50
CA PRO A 190 1.13 -7.72 8.27
C PRO A 190 0.27 -8.87 8.81
N TYR A 191 -0.70 -8.59 9.68
CA TYR A 191 -1.59 -9.58 10.29
C TYR A 191 -3.05 -9.42 9.86
N ALA A 192 -3.32 -8.77 8.73
CA ALA A 192 -4.66 -8.66 8.15
C ALA A 192 -5.15 -10.04 7.64
N THR A 193 -5.50 -10.94 8.54
CA THR A 193 -5.86 -12.35 8.25
C THR A 193 -7.04 -12.47 7.29
N LEU A 194 -7.95 -11.51 7.30
CA LEU A 194 -9.09 -11.47 6.36
C LEU A 194 -8.63 -11.27 4.90
N ARG A 195 -7.42 -10.74 4.67
CA ARG A 195 -6.84 -10.56 3.33
C ARG A 195 -6.13 -11.84 2.82
N GLY A 196 -5.89 -12.83 3.68
CA GLY A 196 -5.24 -14.09 3.30
C GLY A 196 -4.15 -14.55 4.26
N LYS A 197 -3.07 -15.13 3.73
CA LYS A 197 -1.93 -15.58 4.53
C LYS A 197 -1.18 -14.38 5.12
N ILE A 198 -0.75 -14.52 6.35
CA ILE A 198 0.01 -13.51 7.10
C ILE A 198 1.49 -13.87 7.22
N VAL A 199 2.30 -12.87 7.53
CA VAL A 199 3.73 -13.05 7.82
C VAL A 199 3.91 -13.86 9.10
N LYS A 200 4.80 -14.86 9.09
CA LYS A 200 5.08 -15.65 10.28
C LYS A 200 5.86 -14.81 11.30
N PRO A 201 5.62 -14.98 12.62
CA PRO A 201 6.41 -14.29 13.65
C PRO A 201 7.92 -14.49 13.48
N THR A 202 8.35 -15.69 13.08
CA THR A 202 9.77 -16.03 12.87
C THR A 202 10.41 -15.29 11.69
N SER A 203 9.63 -14.74 10.76
CA SER A 203 10.15 -13.97 9.62
C SER A 203 10.57 -12.55 10.01
N PHE A 204 10.10 -12.03 11.16
CA PHE A 204 10.47 -10.67 11.57
C PHE A 204 11.96 -10.51 11.87
N GLN A 205 12.63 -11.57 12.30
CA GLN A 205 14.08 -11.52 12.50
C GLN A 205 14.82 -11.12 11.21
N SER A 206 14.55 -11.80 10.09
CA SER A 206 15.20 -11.48 8.81
C SER A 206 14.84 -10.09 8.29
N LEU A 207 13.59 -9.64 8.51
CA LEU A 207 13.16 -8.29 8.14
C LEU A 207 13.91 -7.22 8.96
N VAL A 208 14.09 -7.44 10.25
CA VAL A 208 14.87 -6.54 11.13
C VAL A 208 16.34 -6.52 10.74
N GLU A 209 16.92 -7.68 10.46
CA GLU A 209 18.32 -7.79 9.97
C GLU A 209 18.50 -7.05 8.62
N ALA A 210 17.45 -7.00 7.77
CA ALA A 210 17.44 -6.22 6.54
C ALA A 210 17.28 -4.71 6.76
N GLY A 211 16.90 -4.27 7.97
CA GLY A 211 16.76 -2.86 8.34
C GLY A 211 15.31 -2.36 8.49
N LEU A 212 14.34 -3.24 8.77
CA LEU A 212 12.95 -2.84 9.07
C LEU A 212 12.91 -1.83 10.22
N ASP A 213 12.26 -0.70 10.02
CA ASP A 213 12.15 0.37 11.03
C ASP A 213 10.89 0.25 11.87
N GLY A 214 9.78 -0.22 11.30
CA GLY A 214 8.51 -0.24 12.01
C GLY A 214 7.47 -1.22 11.47
N ILE A 215 6.39 -1.33 12.22
CA ILE A 215 5.22 -2.17 11.91
C ILE A 215 3.96 -1.32 11.97
N GLU A 216 3.10 -1.40 10.97
CA GLU A 216 1.74 -0.88 11.04
C GLU A 216 0.89 -1.82 11.88
N VAL A 217 0.70 -1.44 13.16
CA VAL A 217 -0.04 -2.21 14.14
C VAL A 217 -1.52 -1.85 14.13
N SER A 218 -1.82 -0.56 14.16
CA SER A 218 -3.20 -0.09 14.22
C SER A 218 -3.76 0.10 12.81
N HIS A 219 -4.50 -0.91 12.35
CA HIS A 219 -5.14 -0.95 11.04
C HIS A 219 -6.53 -1.59 11.15
N ARG A 220 -7.48 -1.20 10.25
CA ARG A 220 -8.86 -1.68 10.24
C ARG A 220 -8.97 -3.21 10.15
N ASP A 221 -8.17 -3.83 9.29
CA ASP A 221 -8.24 -5.26 9.01
C ASP A 221 -7.40 -6.12 9.98
N GLN A 222 -6.90 -5.52 11.05
CA GLN A 222 -6.22 -6.22 12.14
C GLN A 222 -7.07 -6.16 13.41
N SER A 223 -7.45 -7.34 13.93
CA SER A 223 -8.21 -7.47 15.18
C SER A 223 -7.43 -6.95 16.39
N VAL A 224 -8.08 -6.82 17.53
CA VAL A 224 -7.40 -6.42 18.78
C VAL A 224 -6.31 -7.43 19.12
N GLU A 225 -6.60 -8.73 19.02
CA GLU A 225 -5.68 -9.82 19.32
C GLU A 225 -4.47 -9.80 18.39
N GLU A 226 -4.69 -9.54 17.09
CA GLU A 226 -3.62 -9.43 16.10
C GLU A 226 -2.71 -8.23 16.38
N ARG A 227 -3.28 -7.09 16.79
CA ARG A 227 -2.51 -5.91 17.22
C ARG A 227 -1.68 -6.17 18.48
N GLU A 228 -2.21 -6.92 19.45
CA GLU A 228 -1.47 -7.33 20.64
C GLU A 228 -0.27 -8.22 20.30
N LEU A 229 -0.44 -9.18 19.37
CA LEU A 229 0.65 -10.02 18.87
C LEU A 229 1.72 -9.17 18.15
N LEU A 230 1.31 -8.21 17.32
CA LEU A 230 2.24 -7.30 16.65
C LEU A 230 2.97 -6.39 17.65
N MET A 231 2.29 -5.90 18.69
CA MET A 231 2.95 -5.13 19.75
C MET A 231 4.00 -5.94 20.51
N ALA A 232 3.79 -7.25 20.72
CA ALA A 232 4.82 -8.12 21.28
C ALA A 232 6.07 -8.17 20.40
N ILE A 233 5.90 -8.28 19.07
CA ILE A 233 7.00 -8.24 18.09
C ILE A 233 7.70 -6.87 18.11
N VAL A 234 6.93 -5.77 18.15
CA VAL A 234 7.47 -4.41 18.28
C VAL A 234 8.40 -4.31 19.49
N HIS A 235 7.97 -4.82 20.64
CA HIS A 235 8.77 -4.80 21.87
C HIS A 235 9.99 -5.72 21.81
N GLU A 236 9.85 -6.92 21.22
CA GLU A 236 10.92 -7.90 21.10
C GLU A 236 12.10 -7.34 20.27
N TYR A 237 11.78 -6.68 19.17
CA TYR A 237 12.81 -6.18 18.22
C TYR A 237 13.10 -4.67 18.35
N GLY A 238 12.44 -3.95 19.26
CA GLY A 238 12.63 -2.50 19.43
C GLY A 238 12.22 -1.69 18.20
N LEU A 239 11.17 -2.14 17.50
CA LEU A 239 10.64 -1.48 16.33
C LEU A 239 9.74 -0.29 16.70
N ILE A 240 9.45 0.57 15.72
CA ILE A 240 8.48 1.64 15.84
C ILE A 240 7.10 1.09 15.44
N PHE A 241 6.04 1.45 16.17
CA PHE A 241 4.69 1.08 15.75
C PHE A 241 3.96 2.26 15.13
N THR A 242 3.22 1.99 14.06
CA THR A 242 2.39 2.99 13.39
C THR A 242 0.92 2.57 13.41
N GLY A 243 0.07 3.53 13.11
CA GLY A 243 -1.32 3.32 12.79
C GLY A 243 -1.69 4.22 11.62
N ALA A 244 -2.47 3.70 10.69
CA ALA A 244 -2.88 4.44 9.50
C ALA A 244 -4.22 3.93 8.97
N SER A 245 -4.84 4.72 8.10
CA SER A 245 -6.17 4.41 7.57
C SER A 245 -6.17 3.42 6.42
N ASP A 246 -5.10 3.36 5.63
CA ASP A 246 -5.10 2.67 4.33
C ASP A 246 -6.28 3.17 3.45
N TYR A 247 -6.47 4.50 3.45
CA TYR A 247 -7.59 5.16 2.77
C TYR A 247 -7.48 5.06 1.25
N HIS A 248 -8.61 4.72 0.59
CA HIS A 248 -8.70 4.59 -0.87
C HIS A 248 -9.88 5.36 -1.48
N GLY A 249 -10.37 6.37 -0.79
CA GLY A 249 -11.58 7.07 -1.22
C GLY A 249 -12.84 6.20 -1.09
N GLU A 250 -13.71 6.27 -2.08
CA GLU A 250 -14.95 5.47 -2.12
C GLU A 250 -14.70 4.00 -2.45
N GLY A 251 -13.45 3.63 -2.78
CA GLY A 251 -13.07 2.27 -3.15
C GLY A 251 -13.00 1.27 -1.99
N LYS A 252 -12.89 1.76 -0.75
CA LYS A 252 -12.89 0.97 0.49
C LYS A 252 -13.70 1.67 1.58
N LEU A 253 -14.03 0.92 2.64
CA LEU A 253 -14.75 1.46 3.81
C LEU A 253 -13.84 2.25 4.76
N ASN A 254 -12.53 2.23 4.55
CA ASN A 254 -11.53 2.89 5.35
C ASN A 254 -11.71 4.42 5.31
N GLN A 255 -11.75 5.06 6.47
CA GLN A 255 -11.93 6.51 6.59
C GLN A 255 -10.59 7.17 6.94
N LEU A 256 -10.34 8.36 6.38
CA LEU A 256 -9.18 9.17 6.76
C LEU A 256 -9.11 9.36 8.28
N ALA A 257 -7.92 9.17 8.84
CA ALA A 257 -7.64 9.23 10.27
C ALA A 257 -8.43 8.21 11.13
N GLU A 258 -8.99 7.15 10.55
CA GLU A 258 -9.64 6.07 11.32
C GLU A 258 -8.66 5.43 12.30
N PHE A 259 -7.42 5.26 11.89
CA PHE A 259 -6.26 4.94 12.73
C PHE A 259 -5.16 5.95 12.44
N THR A 260 -4.37 6.26 13.46
CA THR A 260 -3.33 7.29 13.36
C THR A 260 -2.06 6.87 14.09
N THR A 261 -0.94 7.40 13.65
CA THR A 261 0.35 7.24 14.32
C THR A 261 0.50 8.25 15.45
N GLN A 262 1.02 7.81 16.59
CA GLN A 262 1.31 8.68 17.72
C GLN A 262 2.46 9.65 17.37
N PRO A 263 2.39 10.93 17.77
CA PRO A 263 3.44 11.90 17.46
C PRO A 263 4.85 11.45 17.84
N ALA A 264 5.01 10.87 19.03
CA ALA A 264 6.30 10.38 19.50
C ALA A 264 6.87 9.23 18.65
N GLU A 265 6.01 8.37 18.09
CA GLU A 265 6.43 7.29 17.19
C GLU A 265 6.79 7.84 15.80
N TRP A 266 6.05 8.85 15.32
CA TRP A 266 6.37 9.53 14.08
C TRP A 266 7.73 10.27 14.16
N GLU A 267 7.99 10.99 15.25
CA GLU A 267 9.28 11.67 15.47
C GLU A 267 10.46 10.70 15.41
N LYS A 268 10.32 9.51 16.03
CA LYS A 268 11.33 8.46 15.96
C LYS A 268 11.53 7.94 14.52
N LEU A 269 10.42 7.77 13.79
CA LEU A 269 10.45 7.27 12.41
C LEU A 269 11.09 8.29 11.47
N GLU A 270 10.66 9.57 11.53
CA GLU A 270 11.24 10.67 10.74
C GLU A 270 12.74 10.84 11.00
N ALA A 271 13.17 10.67 12.26
CA ALA A 271 14.58 10.78 12.63
C ALA A 271 15.48 9.70 12.01
N ARG A 272 14.91 8.57 11.53
CA ARG A 272 15.65 7.50 10.85
C ARG A 272 15.86 7.74 9.35
N ALA A 273 15.18 8.74 8.77
CA ALA A 273 15.36 9.09 7.37
C ALA A 273 16.60 9.99 7.17
N ASP A 274 17.48 9.61 6.24
CA ASP A 274 18.78 10.28 6.06
C ASP A 274 18.74 11.43 5.05
N GLN A 275 18.02 11.28 3.94
CA GLN A 275 18.18 12.18 2.79
C GLN A 275 16.95 13.06 2.54
N ARG A 276 15.75 12.51 2.54
CA ARG A 276 14.54 13.27 2.25
C ARG A 276 13.85 13.70 3.54
N ARG A 277 13.35 14.93 3.54
CA ARG A 277 12.62 15.49 4.67
C ARG A 277 11.13 15.61 4.35
N VAL A 278 10.33 15.63 5.40
CA VAL A 278 8.90 15.96 5.32
C VAL A 278 8.73 17.34 4.67
N ILE A 279 7.77 17.47 3.77
CA ILE A 279 7.43 18.73 3.15
C ILE A 279 6.48 19.49 4.07
N ARG A 280 6.93 20.61 4.57
CA ARG A 280 6.19 21.50 5.46
C ARG A 280 5.86 22.80 4.74
N LYS A 281 4.61 23.28 4.86
CA LYS A 281 4.17 24.59 4.33
C LYS A 281 3.60 25.48 5.40
#